data_35a9adb1f8610aa0a4ca05f88ec3fd27
#
_entry.id   35a9adb1f8610aa0a4ca05f88ec3fd27
#
_cell.length_a   1.000
_cell.length_b   1.000
_cell.length_c   1.000
_cell.angle_alpha   90.00
_cell.angle_beta   90.00
_cell.angle_gamma   90.00
#
_symmetry.space_group_name_H-M   'P 1'
#
loop_
_entity.id
_entity.type
_entity.pdbx_description
1 polymer ?
#
loop_
_entity_poly.entity_id
_entity_poly.type
_entity_poly.pdbx_seq_one_letter_code
_entity_poly.pdbx_strand_id
1 'polypeptide(L)'
;MAILLQTPRLRLRPLTPEDAPRLAALDADTDVLRYIGPPIATSLQGYEEFIAALYPKYFDNKDSSPLYGFWAAEERETGVFLGWFLLRPALDYRFVAEARYEAGQVEIGYRFHQAAWGKGYATEGAQELVRRALLEDRTSAIVSLALVENRASTRVMEKCGLVRDGDVVLPGYAMRGVRYVLWK
;
A
#
# COMPACT_ATOMS: atom_id res chain seq x y z
N MET A 1 -3.83 -11.93 17.86
CA MET A 1 -3.34 -11.30 16.60
C MET A 1 -2.59 -10.02 16.94
N ALA A 2 -1.37 -9.86 16.46
CA ALA A 2 -0.63 -8.62 16.69
C ALA A 2 -1.29 -7.48 15.88
N ILE A 3 -1.60 -6.36 16.54
CA ILE A 3 -2.09 -5.15 15.91
C ILE A 3 -0.87 -4.27 15.66
N LEU A 4 -0.59 -3.93 14.40
CA LEU A 4 0.50 -3.02 14.08
C LEU A 4 0.19 -1.60 14.55
N LEU A 5 -1.01 -1.14 14.24
CA LEU A 5 -1.37 0.25 14.33
C LEU A 5 -2.88 0.43 14.57
N GLN A 6 -3.21 1.40 15.41
CA GLN A 6 -4.57 1.92 15.53
C GLN A 6 -4.58 3.43 15.29
N THR A 7 -5.60 3.89 14.57
CA THR A 7 -5.97 5.29 14.42
C THR A 7 -7.35 5.52 15.02
N PRO A 8 -7.91 6.73 15.01
CA PRO A 8 -9.27 6.93 15.52
C PRO A 8 -10.31 5.98 14.92
N ARG A 9 -10.20 5.64 13.63
CA ARG A 9 -11.22 4.85 12.91
C ARG A 9 -10.69 3.52 12.34
N LEU A 10 -9.36 3.31 12.30
CA LEU A 10 -8.76 2.12 11.67
C LEU A 10 -7.99 1.26 12.68
N ARG A 11 -7.99 -0.03 12.40
CA ARG A 11 -7.08 -1.02 12.95
C ARG A 11 -6.31 -1.67 11.79
N LEU A 12 -4.97 -1.64 11.86
CA LEU A 12 -4.12 -2.31 10.90
C LEU A 12 -3.50 -3.54 11.56
N ARG A 13 -3.57 -4.67 10.86
CA ARG A 13 -2.97 -5.94 11.26
C ARG A 13 -2.33 -6.63 10.06
N PRO A 14 -1.39 -7.57 10.26
CA PRO A 14 -0.90 -8.41 9.18
C PRO A 14 -2.07 -9.08 8.44
N LEU A 15 -1.94 -9.23 7.11
CA LEU A 15 -2.82 -10.12 6.35
C LEU A 15 -2.60 -11.56 6.82
N THR A 16 -3.67 -12.33 6.90
CA THR A 16 -3.63 -13.76 7.21
C THR A 16 -4.29 -14.57 6.09
N PRO A 17 -4.07 -15.88 5.97
CA PRO A 17 -4.71 -16.69 4.93
C PRO A 17 -6.22 -16.54 4.86
N GLU A 18 -6.88 -16.28 5.99
CA GLU A 18 -8.32 -16.03 6.07
C GLU A 18 -8.76 -14.74 5.37
N ASP A 19 -7.81 -13.86 5.00
CA ASP A 19 -8.08 -12.65 4.22
C ASP A 19 -8.08 -12.90 2.70
N ALA A 20 -7.64 -14.07 2.23
CA ALA A 20 -7.59 -14.38 0.80
C ALA A 20 -8.94 -14.16 0.09
N PRO A 21 -10.10 -14.59 0.62
CA PRO A 21 -11.39 -14.30 0.00
C PRO A 21 -11.71 -12.78 -0.05
N ARG A 22 -11.25 -12.01 0.95
CA ARG A 22 -11.46 -10.56 1.02
C ARG A 22 -10.63 -9.83 -0.02
N LEU A 23 -9.37 -10.27 -0.23
CA LEU A 23 -8.50 -9.74 -1.29
C LEU A 23 -9.07 -10.09 -2.68
N ALA A 24 -9.53 -11.32 -2.87
CA ALA A 24 -10.16 -11.73 -4.12
C ALA A 24 -11.41 -10.90 -4.42
N ALA A 25 -12.27 -10.65 -3.43
CA ALA A 25 -13.44 -9.79 -3.58
C ALA A 25 -13.08 -8.33 -3.90
N LEU A 26 -12.02 -7.81 -3.29
CA LEU A 26 -11.52 -6.46 -3.57
C LEU A 26 -10.99 -6.34 -5.00
N ASP A 27 -10.28 -7.36 -5.48
CA ASP A 27 -9.70 -7.41 -6.82
C ASP A 27 -10.69 -7.86 -7.91
N ALA A 28 -11.88 -8.36 -7.54
CA ALA A 28 -12.97 -8.61 -8.48
C ALA A 28 -13.69 -7.31 -8.92
N ASP A 29 -13.51 -6.22 -8.17
CA ASP A 29 -14.10 -4.92 -8.50
C ASP A 29 -13.28 -4.21 -9.59
N THR A 30 -13.88 -4.10 -10.79
CA THR A 30 -13.22 -3.47 -11.95
C THR A 30 -12.92 -1.98 -11.74
N ASP A 31 -13.71 -1.27 -10.95
CA ASP A 31 -13.46 0.13 -10.64
C ASP A 31 -12.26 0.27 -9.69
N VAL A 32 -12.08 -0.68 -8.78
CA VAL A 32 -10.87 -0.74 -7.92
C VAL A 32 -9.63 -1.01 -8.76
N LEU A 33 -9.69 -1.96 -9.70
CA LEU A 33 -8.55 -2.30 -10.56
C LEU A 33 -8.26 -1.28 -11.67
N ARG A 34 -9.21 -0.42 -12.00
CA ARG A 34 -9.12 0.53 -13.13
C ARG A 34 -7.82 1.33 -13.19
N TYR A 35 -7.26 1.68 -12.03
CA TYR A 35 -6.06 2.50 -11.93
C TYR A 35 -4.87 1.78 -11.28
N ILE A 36 -4.99 0.50 -10.99
CA ILE A 36 -3.98 -0.24 -10.20
C ILE A 36 -3.30 -1.32 -11.05
N GLY A 37 -3.97 -1.81 -12.08
CA GLY A 37 -3.51 -2.91 -12.93
C GLY A 37 -4.12 -4.26 -12.54
N PRO A 38 -3.49 -5.37 -12.93
CA PRO A 38 -4.08 -6.69 -12.73
C PRO A 38 -4.28 -7.02 -11.24
N PRO A 39 -5.17 -7.97 -10.94
CA PRO A 39 -5.34 -8.48 -9.58
C PRO A 39 -4.04 -9.07 -9.03
N ILE A 40 -3.93 -9.17 -7.72
CA ILE A 40 -2.78 -9.80 -7.03
C ILE A 40 -2.62 -11.25 -7.47
N ALA A 41 -3.74 -11.97 -7.59
CA ALA A 41 -3.80 -13.35 -8.05
C ALA A 41 -5.10 -13.60 -8.81
N THR A 42 -5.19 -14.74 -9.50
CA THR A 42 -6.37 -15.14 -10.29
C THR A 42 -7.16 -16.29 -9.67
N SER A 43 -6.68 -16.84 -8.54
CA SER A 43 -7.33 -17.91 -7.80
C SER A 43 -7.22 -17.68 -6.30
N LEU A 44 -8.13 -18.26 -5.53
CA LEU A 44 -8.07 -18.17 -4.07
C LEU A 44 -6.75 -18.70 -3.52
N GLN A 45 -6.29 -19.85 -4.00
CA GLN A 45 -5.00 -20.42 -3.66
C GLN A 45 -3.85 -19.43 -3.93
N GLY A 46 -3.87 -18.72 -5.06
CA GLY A 46 -2.85 -17.71 -5.38
C GLY A 46 -2.84 -16.53 -4.39
N TYR A 47 -3.97 -16.13 -3.84
CA TYR A 47 -4.03 -15.14 -2.75
C TYR A 47 -3.46 -15.70 -1.44
N GLU A 48 -3.74 -16.96 -1.11
CA GLU A 48 -3.16 -17.62 0.07
C GLU A 48 -1.64 -17.71 -0.05
N GLU A 49 -1.12 -18.13 -1.22
CA GLU A 49 0.31 -18.19 -1.52
C GLU A 49 0.96 -16.81 -1.44
N PHE A 50 0.32 -15.78 -1.99
CA PHE A 50 0.77 -14.40 -1.87
C PHE A 50 0.91 -13.98 -0.40
N ILE A 51 -0.12 -14.21 0.41
CA ILE A 51 -0.10 -13.88 1.83
C ILE A 51 1.00 -14.65 2.56
N ALA A 52 1.11 -15.95 2.30
CA ALA A 52 2.15 -16.80 2.92
C ALA A 52 3.57 -16.30 2.61
N ALA A 53 3.81 -15.79 1.39
CA ALA A 53 5.11 -15.25 1.00
C ALA A 53 5.48 -13.94 1.72
N LEU A 54 4.52 -13.20 2.31
CA LEU A 54 4.80 -11.98 3.05
C LEU A 54 5.50 -12.25 4.40
N TYR A 55 5.26 -13.42 5.00
CA TYR A 55 5.76 -13.72 6.34
C TYR A 55 7.29 -13.82 6.37
N PRO A 56 7.96 -14.70 5.60
CA PRO A 56 9.41 -14.78 5.60
C PRO A 56 10.07 -13.50 5.08
N LYS A 57 9.36 -12.74 4.23
CA LYS A 57 9.90 -11.51 3.65
C LYS A 57 9.90 -10.34 4.65
N TYR A 58 8.82 -10.16 5.39
CA TYR A 58 8.61 -8.98 6.22
C TYR A 58 8.41 -9.30 7.70
N PHE A 59 7.50 -10.21 8.02
CA PHE A 59 7.02 -10.37 9.40
C PHE A 59 7.94 -11.26 10.26
N ASP A 60 8.56 -12.28 9.67
CA ASP A 60 9.49 -13.18 10.35
C ASP A 60 10.97 -12.75 10.15
N ASN A 61 11.21 -11.74 9.32
CA ASN A 61 12.53 -11.24 9.02
C ASN A 61 12.97 -10.20 10.07
N LYS A 62 13.90 -10.59 10.95
CA LYS A 62 14.40 -9.73 12.04
C LYS A 62 15.17 -8.49 11.55
N ASP A 63 15.69 -8.52 10.32
CA ASP A 63 16.40 -7.40 9.71
C ASP A 63 15.44 -6.43 9.00
N SER A 64 14.18 -6.82 8.84
CA SER A 64 13.12 -5.98 8.28
C SER A 64 12.61 -4.97 9.32
N SER A 65 12.12 -3.83 8.84
CA SER A 65 11.35 -2.94 9.72
C SER A 65 10.05 -3.64 10.14
N PRO A 66 9.62 -3.52 11.39
CA PRO A 66 8.32 -4.02 11.84
C PRO A 66 7.14 -3.30 11.16
N LEU A 67 7.39 -2.20 10.44
CA LEU A 67 6.40 -1.47 9.67
C LEU A 67 6.20 -2.05 8.25
N TYR A 68 7.16 -2.86 7.75
CA TYR A 68 7.07 -3.38 6.38
C TYR A 68 6.08 -4.54 6.28
N GLY A 69 5.32 -4.55 5.20
CA GLY A 69 4.36 -5.59 4.88
C GLY A 69 3.09 -5.08 4.22
N PHE A 70 2.17 -6.01 4.04
CA PHE A 70 0.79 -5.72 3.64
C PHE A 70 -0.12 -5.84 4.86
N TRP A 71 -0.86 -4.80 5.14
CA TRP A 71 -1.63 -4.62 6.35
C TRP A 71 -3.11 -4.54 6.02
N ALA A 72 -3.89 -5.51 6.49
CA ALA A 72 -5.34 -5.41 6.46
C ALA A 72 -5.79 -4.16 7.20
N ALA A 73 -6.62 -3.35 6.56
CA ALA A 73 -7.26 -2.19 7.15
C ALA A 73 -8.71 -2.54 7.51
N GLU A 74 -9.01 -2.51 8.80
CA GLU A 74 -10.34 -2.76 9.32
C GLU A 74 -10.90 -1.50 9.98
N GLU A 75 -12.20 -1.28 9.83
CA GLU A 75 -12.89 -0.27 10.61
C GLU A 75 -12.88 -0.68 12.09
N ARG A 76 -12.43 0.22 12.94
CA ARG A 76 -12.11 -0.13 14.35
C ARG A 76 -13.32 -0.54 15.16
N GLU A 77 -14.47 0.07 14.90
CA GLU A 77 -15.70 -0.20 15.67
C GLU A 77 -16.39 -1.48 15.23
N THR A 78 -16.45 -1.73 13.92
CA THR A 78 -17.24 -2.83 13.36
C THR A 78 -16.41 -4.06 13.02
N GLY A 79 -15.07 -3.91 12.87
CA GLY A 79 -14.19 -4.95 12.37
C GLY A 79 -14.33 -5.23 10.86
N VAL A 80 -15.08 -4.41 10.14
CA VAL A 80 -15.28 -4.57 8.69
C VAL A 80 -13.95 -4.34 7.97
N PHE A 81 -13.56 -5.28 7.10
CA PHE A 81 -12.41 -5.14 6.23
C PHE A 81 -12.72 -4.08 5.16
N LEU A 82 -11.89 -3.05 5.11
CA LEU A 82 -12.03 -1.91 4.19
C LEU A 82 -11.09 -1.99 3.00
N GLY A 83 -9.98 -2.72 3.15
CA GLY A 83 -8.92 -2.79 2.16
C GLY A 83 -7.57 -3.07 2.82
N TRP A 84 -6.49 -2.61 2.22
CA TRP A 84 -5.14 -2.81 2.76
C TRP A 84 -4.21 -1.63 2.49
N PHE A 85 -3.15 -1.56 3.31
CA PHE A 85 -1.98 -0.73 3.08
C PHE A 85 -0.76 -1.59 2.81
N LEU A 86 0.17 -1.06 2.03
CA LEU A 86 1.50 -1.57 1.80
C LEU A 86 2.52 -0.56 2.32
N LEU A 87 3.50 -1.03 3.07
CA LEU A 87 4.73 -0.29 3.34
C LEU A 87 5.91 -1.24 3.11
N ARG A 88 6.89 -0.86 2.26
CA ARG A 88 8.03 -1.73 1.93
C ARG A 88 9.25 -0.93 1.48
N PRO A 89 10.46 -1.51 1.50
CA PRO A 89 11.58 -0.95 0.78
C PRO A 89 11.20 -0.69 -0.67
N ALA A 90 11.48 0.50 -1.19
CA ALA A 90 11.13 0.86 -2.56
C ALA A 90 11.82 -0.06 -3.59
N LEU A 91 12.98 -0.62 -3.25
CA LEU A 91 13.70 -1.57 -4.09
C LEU A 91 12.99 -2.95 -4.23
N ASP A 92 11.96 -3.22 -3.43
CA ASP A 92 11.10 -4.40 -3.59
C ASP A 92 10.03 -4.24 -4.70
N TYR A 93 9.95 -3.07 -5.31
CA TYR A 93 9.03 -2.82 -6.42
C TYR A 93 9.57 -3.43 -7.71
N ARG A 94 8.68 -4.05 -8.51
CA ARG A 94 9.09 -4.75 -9.75
C ARG A 94 9.65 -3.83 -10.85
N PHE A 95 9.32 -2.54 -10.84
CA PHE A 95 9.76 -1.55 -11.82
C PHE A 95 10.62 -0.47 -11.16
N VAL A 96 11.66 -0.88 -10.44
CA VAL A 96 12.54 0.00 -9.66
C VAL A 96 13.16 1.10 -10.54
N ALA A 97 13.68 0.73 -11.72
CA ALA A 97 14.35 1.65 -12.63
C ALA A 97 13.37 2.70 -13.17
N GLU A 98 12.23 2.25 -13.69
CA GLU A 98 11.19 3.13 -14.26
C GLU A 98 10.58 4.05 -13.20
N ALA A 99 10.41 3.53 -11.97
CA ALA A 99 9.94 4.28 -10.82
C ALA A 99 11.01 5.22 -10.25
N ARG A 100 12.27 5.09 -10.68
CA ARG A 100 13.43 5.83 -10.13
C ARG A 100 13.53 5.66 -8.61
N TYR A 101 13.34 4.42 -8.14
CA TYR A 101 13.42 4.10 -6.73
C TYR A 101 14.87 3.81 -6.33
N GLU A 102 15.24 4.25 -5.13
CA GLU A 102 16.59 4.20 -4.59
C GLU A 102 16.63 3.55 -3.22
N ALA A 103 17.83 3.15 -2.79
CA ALA A 103 18.04 2.61 -1.46
C ALA A 103 17.68 3.62 -0.37
N GLY A 104 17.10 3.14 0.72
CA GLY A 104 16.62 3.97 1.82
C GLY A 104 15.24 4.60 1.58
N GLN A 105 14.71 4.55 0.35
CA GLN A 105 13.33 4.97 0.09
C GLN A 105 12.35 3.86 0.49
N VAL A 106 11.21 4.27 1.02
CA VAL A 106 10.11 3.40 1.45
C VAL A 106 8.88 3.70 0.62
N GLU A 107 8.34 2.67 -0.05
CA GLU A 107 7.11 2.80 -0.82
C GLU A 107 5.90 2.64 0.08
N ILE A 108 4.93 3.56 -0.06
CA ILE A 108 3.60 3.42 0.49
C ILE A 108 2.58 3.19 -0.61
N GLY A 109 1.70 2.19 -0.42
CA GLY A 109 0.58 1.88 -1.28
C GLY A 109 -0.68 1.57 -0.48
N TYR A 110 -1.82 1.62 -1.14
CA TYR A 110 -3.11 1.30 -0.52
C TYR A 110 -4.13 0.92 -1.59
N ARG A 111 -5.07 0.06 -1.20
CA ARG A 111 -6.21 -0.36 -2.01
C ARG A 111 -7.42 -0.55 -1.09
N PHE A 112 -8.53 0.07 -1.43
CA PHE A 112 -9.75 0.06 -0.63
C PHE A 112 -10.97 -0.26 -1.48
N HIS A 113 -11.95 -0.97 -0.89
CA HIS A 113 -13.28 -1.15 -1.47
C HIS A 113 -13.94 0.20 -1.77
N GLN A 114 -14.73 0.29 -2.83
CA GLN A 114 -15.46 1.52 -3.21
C GLN A 114 -16.29 2.08 -2.06
N ALA A 115 -16.92 1.21 -1.27
CA ALA A 115 -17.71 1.62 -0.11
C ALA A 115 -16.92 2.41 0.95
N ALA A 116 -15.59 2.31 0.94
CA ALA A 116 -14.69 3.05 1.84
C ALA A 116 -14.13 4.34 1.21
N TRP A 117 -14.36 4.59 -0.09
CA TRP A 117 -13.84 5.78 -0.77
C TRP A 117 -14.52 7.06 -0.30
N GLY A 118 -13.81 8.18 -0.42
CA GLY A 118 -14.33 9.49 -0.04
C GLY A 118 -14.45 9.74 1.46
N LYS A 119 -14.31 8.72 2.30
CA LYS A 119 -14.48 8.78 3.76
C LYS A 119 -13.20 9.14 4.52
N GLY A 120 -12.06 9.25 3.82
CA GLY A 120 -10.79 9.64 4.41
C GLY A 120 -9.98 8.51 5.05
N TYR A 121 -10.44 7.26 5.02
CA TYR A 121 -9.73 6.12 5.61
C TYR A 121 -8.31 5.94 5.05
N ALA A 122 -8.14 5.98 3.71
CA ALA A 122 -6.83 5.85 3.10
C ALA A 122 -5.86 6.96 3.55
N THR A 123 -6.35 8.20 3.67
CA THR A 123 -5.55 9.33 4.16
C THR A 123 -5.15 9.12 5.62
N GLU A 124 -6.09 8.73 6.48
CA GLU A 124 -5.85 8.54 7.91
C GLU A 124 -4.77 7.49 8.19
N GLY A 125 -4.90 6.30 7.58
CA GLY A 125 -3.93 5.24 7.77
C GLY A 125 -2.58 5.54 7.12
N ALA A 126 -2.58 6.13 5.91
CA ALA A 126 -1.35 6.49 5.21
C ALA A 126 -0.54 7.56 5.97
N GLN A 127 -1.20 8.60 6.51
CA GLN A 127 -0.53 9.63 7.30
C GLN A 127 0.21 9.04 8.52
N GLU A 128 -0.42 8.13 9.23
CA GLU A 128 0.22 7.53 10.41
C GLU A 128 1.35 6.56 10.02
N LEU A 129 1.18 5.77 8.92
CA LEU A 129 2.26 4.93 8.41
C LEU A 129 3.47 5.75 7.94
N VAL A 130 3.23 6.83 7.18
CA VAL A 130 4.27 7.77 6.72
C VAL A 130 4.99 8.40 7.91
N ARG A 131 4.25 8.91 8.89
CA ARG A 131 4.82 9.50 10.09
C ARG A 131 5.74 8.53 10.83
N ARG A 132 5.33 7.27 10.99
CA ARG A 132 6.15 6.24 11.66
C ARG A 132 7.38 5.87 10.83
N ALA A 133 7.22 5.68 9.53
CA ALA A 133 8.34 5.31 8.66
C ALA A 133 9.42 6.38 8.63
N LEU A 134 9.07 7.66 8.67
CA LEU A 134 10.02 8.76 8.73
C LEU A 134 10.81 8.83 10.07
N LEU A 135 10.33 8.19 11.12
CA LEU A 135 11.07 8.10 12.38
C LEU A 135 12.19 7.04 12.35
N GLU A 136 12.15 6.12 11.39
CA GLU A 136 13.20 5.11 11.24
C GLU A 136 14.47 5.71 10.60
N ASP A 137 15.63 5.48 11.19
CA ASP A 137 16.91 6.02 10.70
C ASP A 137 17.26 5.55 9.28
N ARG A 138 16.82 4.34 8.91
CA ARG A 138 17.04 3.76 7.59
C ARG A 138 16.20 4.39 6.48
N THR A 139 15.19 5.20 6.81
CA THR A 139 14.30 5.85 5.85
C THR A 139 14.88 7.19 5.42
N SER A 140 15.15 7.34 4.12
CA SER A 140 15.58 8.60 3.50
C SER A 140 14.43 9.38 2.89
N ALA A 141 13.42 8.68 2.37
CA ALA A 141 12.21 9.28 1.80
C ALA A 141 11.05 8.28 1.76
N ILE A 142 9.84 8.83 1.71
CA ILE A 142 8.63 8.07 1.36
C ILE A 142 8.32 8.32 -0.10
N VAL A 143 8.04 7.25 -0.85
CA VAL A 143 7.70 7.31 -2.28
C VAL A 143 6.37 6.60 -2.54
N SER A 144 5.69 7.02 -3.59
CA SER A 144 4.46 6.37 -4.06
C SER A 144 4.26 6.62 -5.54
N LEU A 145 3.53 5.71 -6.21
CA LEU A 145 3.15 5.83 -7.61
C LEU A 145 1.63 5.75 -7.76
N ALA A 146 1.12 6.50 -8.72
CA ALA A 146 -0.25 6.36 -9.20
C ALA A 146 -0.29 6.60 -10.71
N LEU A 147 -1.36 6.15 -11.36
CA LEU A 147 -1.69 6.66 -12.70
C LEU A 147 -2.13 8.12 -12.57
N VAL A 148 -1.78 8.95 -13.55
CA VAL A 148 -2.08 10.41 -13.54
C VAL A 148 -3.57 10.67 -13.37
N GLU A 149 -4.42 9.81 -13.93
CA GLU A 149 -5.87 9.89 -13.87
C GLU A 149 -6.44 9.51 -12.49
N ASN A 150 -5.66 8.79 -11.65
CA ASN A 150 -6.09 8.40 -10.31
C ASN A 150 -6.00 9.56 -9.31
N ARG A 151 -6.86 10.57 -9.51
CA ARG A 151 -6.90 11.77 -8.67
C ARG A 151 -7.20 11.49 -7.21
N ALA A 152 -7.91 10.39 -6.91
CA ALA A 152 -8.18 10.00 -5.53
C ALA A 152 -6.87 9.60 -4.82
N SER A 153 -6.03 8.79 -5.47
CA SER A 153 -4.74 8.37 -4.92
C SER A 153 -3.77 9.54 -4.77
N THR A 154 -3.62 10.39 -5.80
CA THR A 154 -2.69 11.54 -5.73
C THR A 154 -3.08 12.52 -4.61
N ARG A 155 -4.38 12.75 -4.38
CA ARG A 155 -4.85 13.57 -3.25
C ARG A 155 -4.52 12.97 -1.88
N VAL A 156 -4.51 11.63 -1.75
CA VAL A 156 -4.06 10.99 -0.51
C VAL A 156 -2.57 11.22 -0.31
N MET A 157 -1.74 11.04 -1.36
CA MET A 157 -0.31 11.29 -1.32
C MET A 157 -0.01 12.73 -0.89
N GLU A 158 -0.67 13.71 -1.51
CA GLU A 158 -0.54 15.14 -1.18
C GLU A 158 -0.91 15.45 0.28
N LYS A 159 -2.00 14.84 0.78
CA LYS A 159 -2.41 14.99 2.18
C LYS A 159 -1.44 14.32 3.17
N CYS A 160 -0.65 13.37 2.70
CA CYS A 160 0.44 12.77 3.47
C CYS A 160 1.75 13.58 3.39
N GLY A 161 1.76 14.72 2.67
CA GLY A 161 2.92 15.57 2.52
C GLY A 161 3.83 15.21 1.35
N LEU A 162 3.50 14.19 0.56
CA LEU A 162 4.27 13.87 -0.63
C LEU A 162 4.02 14.93 -1.71
N VAL A 163 5.07 15.28 -2.43
CA VAL A 163 5.02 16.21 -3.56
C VAL A 163 5.25 15.46 -4.87
N ARG A 164 4.65 15.96 -5.96
CA ARG A 164 4.82 15.39 -7.29
C ARG A 164 6.28 15.54 -7.75
N ASP A 165 6.87 14.40 -8.17
CA ASP A 165 8.29 14.32 -8.60
C ASP A 165 8.45 13.86 -10.06
N GLY A 166 7.44 14.06 -10.85
CA GLY A 166 7.46 13.86 -12.30
C GLY A 166 6.70 12.62 -12.77
N ASP A 167 6.65 12.49 -14.09
CA ASP A 167 5.99 11.39 -14.77
C ASP A 167 6.89 10.17 -14.86
N VAL A 168 6.28 9.00 -14.89
CA VAL A 168 6.93 7.70 -15.10
C VAL A 168 6.15 6.92 -16.15
N VAL A 169 6.85 6.08 -16.89
CA VAL A 169 6.25 5.13 -17.83
C VAL A 169 6.48 3.73 -17.29
N LEU A 170 5.39 3.05 -16.92
CA LEU A 170 5.47 1.70 -16.38
C LEU A 170 5.21 0.68 -17.48
N PRO A 171 6.08 -0.34 -17.66
CA PRO A 171 5.88 -1.38 -18.66
C PRO A 171 4.53 -2.09 -18.47
N GLY A 172 3.80 -2.28 -19.59
CA GLY A 172 2.48 -2.93 -19.58
C GLY A 172 1.31 -2.05 -19.18
N TYR A 173 1.53 -0.76 -18.89
CA TYR A 173 0.46 0.20 -18.64
C TYR A 173 0.31 1.15 -19.83
N ALA A 174 -0.91 1.30 -20.34
CA ALA A 174 -1.22 2.25 -21.42
C ALA A 174 -1.22 3.71 -20.94
N MET A 175 -1.41 3.95 -19.66
CA MET A 175 -1.50 5.27 -19.06
C MET A 175 -0.18 5.66 -18.36
N ARG A 176 0.08 6.98 -18.33
CA ARG A 176 1.25 7.49 -17.61
C ARG A 176 1.07 7.37 -16.10
N GLY A 177 2.14 6.93 -15.45
CA GLY A 177 2.27 7.02 -14.01
C GLY A 177 2.82 8.38 -13.57
N VAL A 178 2.60 8.71 -12.33
CA VAL A 178 3.19 9.87 -11.65
C VAL A 178 3.82 9.41 -10.34
N ARG A 179 5.05 9.87 -10.13
CA ARG A 179 5.81 9.64 -8.89
C ARG A 179 5.59 10.78 -7.93
N TYR A 180 5.40 10.43 -6.67
CA TYR A 180 5.35 11.35 -5.54
C TYR A 180 6.42 10.98 -4.52
N VAL A 181 7.01 11.98 -3.85
CA VAL A 181 8.07 11.81 -2.86
C VAL A 181 7.88 12.76 -1.69
N LEU A 182 8.26 12.29 -0.50
CA LEU A 182 8.45 13.09 0.72
C LEU A 182 9.83 12.74 1.27
N TRP A 183 10.77 13.67 1.17
CA TRP A 183 12.11 13.54 1.75
C TRP A 183 12.06 13.73 3.28
N LYS A 184 12.90 12.99 3.96
CA LYS A 184 13.10 13.12 5.41
C LYS A 184 13.84 14.39 5.78
#